data_5bf007ad6792902f44e905e8a3adf9fe
#
_entry.id   5bf007ad6792902f44e905e8a3adf9fe
#
_cell.length_a   1.000
_cell.length_b   1.000
_cell.length_c   1.000
_cell.angle_alpha   90.00
_cell.angle_beta   90.00
_cell.angle_gamma   90.00
#
_symmetry.space_group_name_H-M   'P 1'
#
loop_
_entity.id
_entity.type
_entity.pdbx_description
1 polymer ?
#
loop_
_entity_poly.entity_id
_entity_poly.type
_entity_poly.pdbx_seq_one_letter_code
_entity_poly.pdbx_strand_id
1 'polypeptide(L)'
;DYIRKYLANFSSEVRESPVYVRKAASLFHLCTDFYLPPSGAIRLSTLAEALHPTPAVCGTPVEEARRVIAQVETHDRAYYSGFSGPVHQGEAHLFVNLRCAHLFSTHATLYAGGGLLKDSQLDAEWAETERKLTTMSDLFRA
;
A
#
# COMPACT_ATOMS: atom_id res chain seq x y z
N ASP A 1 1.71 14.04 -6.30
CA ASP A 1 2.81 14.93 -5.82
C ASP A 1 3.79 14.24 -4.88
N TYR A 2 3.33 13.43 -3.91
CA TYR A 2 4.21 12.73 -2.96
C TYR A 2 5.23 11.83 -3.68
N ILE A 3 4.77 10.89 -4.50
CA ILE A 3 5.63 9.93 -5.22
C ILE A 3 6.65 10.68 -6.09
N ARG A 4 6.20 11.66 -6.88
CA ARG A 4 7.10 12.47 -7.73
C ARG A 4 8.20 13.15 -6.92
N LYS A 5 7.84 13.76 -5.78
CA LYS A 5 8.81 14.43 -4.90
C LYS A 5 9.89 13.46 -4.40
N TYR A 6 9.52 12.25 -4.00
CA TYR A 6 10.50 11.28 -3.52
C TYR A 6 11.34 10.68 -4.65
N LEU A 7 10.74 10.38 -5.80
CA LEU A 7 11.47 9.86 -6.96
C LEU A 7 12.49 10.87 -7.52
N ALA A 8 12.21 12.16 -7.42
CA ALA A 8 13.15 13.22 -7.83
C ALA A 8 14.48 13.20 -7.06
N ASN A 9 14.53 12.60 -5.87
CA ASN A 9 15.79 12.39 -5.14
C ASN A 9 16.67 11.30 -5.76
N PHE A 10 16.11 10.44 -6.62
CA PHE A 10 16.82 9.33 -7.26
C PHE A 10 17.18 9.63 -8.72
N SER A 11 16.44 10.49 -9.38
CA SER A 11 16.71 10.88 -10.77
C SER A 11 16.02 12.21 -11.11
N SER A 12 16.74 13.06 -11.86
CA SER A 12 16.16 14.27 -12.48
C SER A 12 15.30 13.96 -13.71
N GLU A 13 15.34 12.71 -14.22
CA GLU A 13 14.69 12.29 -15.46
C GLU A 13 13.46 11.40 -15.19
N VAL A 14 12.78 11.58 -14.06
CA VAL A 14 11.54 10.87 -13.76
C VAL A 14 10.47 11.25 -14.79
N ARG A 15 9.95 10.25 -15.49
CA ARG A 15 8.81 10.39 -16.40
C ARG A 15 7.57 9.82 -15.77
N GLU A 16 6.41 10.39 -16.10
CA GLU A 16 5.12 9.88 -15.65
C GLU A 16 4.15 9.72 -16.81
N SER A 17 3.26 8.74 -16.70
CA SER A 17 2.16 8.58 -17.63
C SER A 17 1.06 9.63 -17.35
N PRO A 18 0.22 9.94 -18.33
CA PRO A 18 -1.08 10.53 -18.04
C PRO A 18 -1.87 9.65 -17.06
N VAL A 19 -2.79 10.25 -16.31
CA VAL A 19 -3.73 9.47 -15.48
C VAL A 19 -4.59 8.60 -16.37
N TYR A 20 -4.69 7.32 -16.03
CA TYR A 20 -5.53 6.36 -16.75
C TYR A 20 -6.32 5.48 -15.77
N VAL A 21 -7.33 4.79 -16.29
CA VAL A 21 -8.16 3.87 -15.51
C VAL A 21 -7.61 2.46 -15.65
N ARG A 22 -7.29 1.83 -14.52
CA ARG A 22 -6.91 0.41 -14.44
C ARG A 22 -8.02 -0.38 -13.76
N LYS A 23 -8.46 -1.45 -14.40
CA LYS A 23 -9.36 -2.43 -13.77
C LYS A 23 -8.54 -3.41 -12.93
N ALA A 24 -8.96 -3.58 -11.66
CA ALA A 24 -8.39 -4.57 -10.75
C ALA A 24 -9.55 -5.35 -10.11
N ALA A 25 -9.69 -6.63 -10.47
CA ALA A 25 -10.84 -7.46 -10.14
C ALA A 25 -12.16 -6.79 -10.59
N SER A 26 -13.06 -6.46 -9.66
CA SER A 26 -14.34 -5.79 -9.93
C SER A 26 -14.28 -4.26 -9.80
N LEU A 27 -13.12 -3.69 -9.47
CA LEU A 27 -12.96 -2.26 -9.20
C LEU A 27 -12.16 -1.56 -10.30
N PHE A 28 -12.40 -0.26 -10.44
CA PHE A 28 -11.65 0.63 -11.32
C PHE A 28 -10.87 1.63 -10.48
N HIS A 29 -9.59 1.80 -10.79
CA HIS A 29 -8.68 2.69 -10.09
C HIS A 29 -8.08 3.70 -11.05
N LEU A 30 -7.93 4.95 -10.60
CA LEU A 30 -7.10 5.92 -11.28
C LEU A 30 -5.63 5.60 -11.00
N CYS A 31 -4.85 5.47 -12.06
CA CYS A 31 -3.44 5.12 -11.99
C CYS A 31 -2.57 6.14 -12.71
N THR A 32 -1.34 6.28 -12.22
CA THR A 32 -0.25 6.97 -12.90
C THR A 32 1.00 6.10 -12.73
N ASP A 33 1.66 5.79 -13.82
CA ASP A 33 2.94 5.08 -13.78
C ASP A 33 4.09 6.07 -13.76
N PHE A 34 5.11 5.78 -12.97
CA PHE A 34 6.35 6.54 -12.91
C PHE A 34 7.49 5.69 -13.46
N TYR A 35 8.32 6.29 -14.26
CA TYR A 35 9.46 5.64 -14.91
C TYR A 35 10.74 6.35 -14.51
N LEU A 36 11.69 5.61 -13.95
CA LEU A 36 13.05 6.06 -13.70
C LEU A 36 13.96 5.45 -14.76
N PRO A 37 14.95 6.20 -15.27
CA PRO A 37 15.94 5.63 -16.18
C PRO A 37 16.75 4.55 -15.46
N PRO A 38 17.18 3.50 -16.17
CA PRO A 38 18.06 2.49 -15.61
C PRO A 38 19.32 3.15 -15.02
N SER A 39 19.58 2.90 -13.76
CA SER A 39 20.77 3.39 -13.08
C SER A 39 21.33 2.28 -12.19
N GLY A 40 22.56 1.87 -12.41
CA GLY A 40 23.24 0.93 -11.54
C GLY A 40 23.53 1.47 -10.12
N ALA A 41 23.28 2.77 -9.90
CA ALA A 41 23.47 3.42 -8.60
C ALA A 41 22.24 3.31 -7.68
N ILE A 42 21.05 3.05 -8.23
CA ILE A 42 19.81 2.97 -7.44
C ILE A 42 19.61 1.54 -6.95
N ARG A 43 19.74 1.35 -5.64
CA ARG A 43 19.41 0.05 -5.02
C ARG A 43 17.90 -0.06 -4.83
N LEU A 44 17.35 -1.21 -5.19
CA LEU A 44 15.91 -1.50 -5.01
C LEU A 44 15.44 -1.31 -3.56
N SER A 45 16.21 -1.78 -2.58
CA SER A 45 15.88 -1.61 -1.16
C SER A 45 15.77 -0.14 -0.78
N THR A 46 16.74 0.67 -1.18
CA THR A 46 16.72 2.12 -0.89
C THR A 46 15.53 2.82 -1.53
N LEU A 47 15.18 2.46 -2.77
CA LEU A 47 14.01 3.00 -3.45
C LEU A 47 12.71 2.57 -2.76
N ALA A 48 12.58 1.29 -2.40
CA ALA A 48 11.40 0.77 -1.72
C ALA A 48 11.21 1.41 -0.34
N GLU A 49 12.29 1.53 0.45
CA GLU A 49 12.27 2.19 1.76
C GLU A 49 11.91 3.68 1.67
N ALA A 50 12.42 4.39 0.67
CA ALA A 50 12.11 5.81 0.48
C ALA A 50 10.65 6.07 0.08
N LEU A 51 10.02 5.12 -0.62
CA LEU A 51 8.63 5.22 -1.03
C LEU A 51 7.66 4.74 0.07
N HIS A 52 8.14 3.90 0.99
CA HIS A 52 7.27 3.28 2.00
C HIS A 52 7.35 3.99 3.36
N PRO A 53 6.20 4.22 4.04
CA PRO A 53 4.83 4.01 3.54
C PRO A 53 4.37 5.15 2.63
N THR A 54 3.62 4.81 1.59
CA THR A 54 2.97 5.85 0.78
C THR A 54 1.77 6.45 1.51
N PRO A 55 1.31 7.67 1.14
CA PRO A 55 0.09 8.25 1.68
C PRO A 55 -1.14 7.34 1.56
N ALA A 56 -1.17 6.45 0.56
CA ALA A 56 -2.28 5.54 0.33
C ALA A 56 -2.50 4.51 1.46
N VAL A 57 -1.45 4.20 2.23
CA VAL A 57 -1.51 3.23 3.36
C VAL A 57 -1.20 3.85 4.71
N CYS A 58 -0.75 5.10 4.72
CA CYS A 58 -0.40 5.81 5.93
C CYS A 58 -1.31 7.03 6.16
N GLY A 59 -1.40 7.90 5.16
CA GLY A 59 -2.12 9.17 5.25
C GLY A 59 -1.26 10.35 4.86
N THR A 60 -1.85 11.55 4.90
CA THR A 60 -1.18 12.81 4.53
C THR A 60 -1.49 13.88 5.57
N PRO A 61 -0.47 14.58 6.11
CA PRO A 61 0.97 14.39 5.91
C PRO A 61 1.48 13.07 6.53
N VAL A 62 2.45 12.42 5.89
CA VAL A 62 2.87 11.04 6.26
C VAL A 62 3.39 10.95 7.70
N GLU A 63 4.23 11.89 8.15
CA GLU A 63 4.83 11.83 9.49
C GLU A 63 3.79 12.01 10.61
N GLU A 64 2.84 12.91 10.42
CA GLU A 64 1.73 13.11 11.37
C GLU A 64 0.81 11.89 11.39
N ALA A 65 0.47 11.36 10.21
CA ALA A 65 -0.35 10.16 10.10
C ALA A 65 0.31 8.95 10.78
N ARG A 66 1.63 8.75 10.62
CA ARG A 66 2.37 7.70 11.34
C ARG A 66 2.28 7.82 12.85
N ARG A 67 2.40 9.04 13.36
CA ARG A 67 2.27 9.29 14.82
C ARG A 67 0.88 8.95 15.32
N VAL A 68 -0.15 9.39 14.60
CA VAL A 68 -1.55 9.09 14.94
C VAL A 68 -1.80 7.58 14.91
N ILE A 69 -1.41 6.89 13.85
CA ILE A 69 -1.55 5.44 13.73
C ILE A 69 -0.89 4.73 14.93
N ALA A 70 0.35 5.10 15.26
CA ALA A 70 1.08 4.51 16.38
C ALA A 70 0.42 4.75 17.75
N GLN A 71 -0.40 5.80 17.89
CA GLN A 71 -1.11 6.13 19.13
C GLN A 71 -2.48 5.46 19.23
N VAL A 72 -3.18 5.28 18.10
CA VAL A 72 -4.57 4.83 18.12
C VAL A 72 -4.75 3.35 17.79
N GLU A 73 -3.86 2.75 17.00
CA GLU A 73 -3.92 1.33 16.73
C GLU A 73 -3.36 0.52 17.90
N THR A 74 -4.15 -0.42 18.38
CA THR A 74 -3.80 -1.28 19.54
C THR A 74 -3.29 -2.66 19.12
N HIS A 75 -3.21 -2.93 17.82
CA HIS A 75 -2.74 -4.19 17.26
C HIS A 75 -1.44 -4.00 16.49
N ASP A 76 -0.66 -5.05 16.38
CA ASP A 76 0.50 -5.09 15.51
C ASP A 76 0.06 -5.34 14.06
N ARG A 77 0.44 -4.46 13.16
CA ARG A 77 0.20 -4.63 11.72
C ARG A 77 0.98 -5.79 11.11
N ALA A 78 2.07 -6.24 11.77
CA ALA A 78 3.00 -7.23 11.23
C ALA A 78 3.40 -6.87 9.78
N TYR A 79 3.07 -7.71 8.81
CA TYR A 79 3.33 -7.43 7.39
C TYR A 79 2.24 -6.63 6.69
N TYR A 80 1.10 -6.37 7.34
CA TYR A 80 0.02 -5.57 6.75
C TYR A 80 0.49 -4.14 6.49
N SER A 81 0.12 -3.60 5.35
CA SER A 81 0.57 -2.32 4.79
C SER A 81 2.09 -2.20 4.54
N GLY A 82 2.87 -3.24 4.77
CA GLY A 82 4.24 -3.36 4.30
C GLY A 82 4.29 -3.63 2.80
N PHE A 83 5.43 -4.08 2.31
CA PHE A 83 5.56 -4.52 0.91
C PHE A 83 6.31 -5.85 0.83
N SER A 84 5.96 -6.64 -0.17
CA SER A 84 6.63 -7.91 -0.48
C SER A 84 6.53 -8.23 -1.96
N GLY A 85 7.36 -9.15 -2.41
CA GLY A 85 7.30 -9.65 -3.78
C GLY A 85 8.58 -10.35 -4.21
N PRO A 86 8.54 -11.04 -5.35
CA PRO A 86 9.69 -11.76 -5.87
C PRO A 86 10.79 -10.81 -6.36
N VAL A 87 12.03 -11.18 -6.09
CA VAL A 87 13.23 -10.56 -6.64
C VAL A 87 14.09 -11.66 -7.24
N HIS A 88 14.35 -11.60 -8.54
CA HIS A 88 15.12 -12.61 -9.25
C HIS A 88 15.89 -12.00 -10.42
N GLN A 89 17.19 -12.33 -10.53
CA GLN A 89 18.07 -11.97 -11.67
C GLN A 89 17.98 -10.50 -12.13
N GLY A 90 17.88 -9.56 -11.20
CA GLY A 90 17.81 -8.13 -11.52
C GLY A 90 16.41 -7.60 -11.79
N GLU A 91 15.39 -8.45 -11.78
CA GLU A 91 13.99 -8.07 -11.83
C GLU A 91 13.36 -8.14 -10.44
N ALA A 92 12.42 -7.23 -10.15
CA ALA A 92 11.68 -7.21 -8.91
C ALA A 92 10.24 -6.76 -9.14
N HIS A 93 9.31 -7.44 -8.49
CA HIS A 93 7.89 -7.09 -8.48
C HIS A 93 7.44 -6.95 -7.03
N LEU A 94 7.46 -5.72 -6.51
CA LEU A 94 7.06 -5.43 -5.14
C LEU A 94 5.64 -4.88 -5.11
N PHE A 95 4.85 -5.39 -4.19
CA PHE A 95 3.45 -5.01 -3.99
C PHE A 95 3.23 -4.60 -2.54
N VAL A 96 2.36 -3.64 -2.32
CA VAL A 96 1.90 -3.29 -0.96
C VAL A 96 1.00 -4.40 -0.45
N ASN A 97 1.27 -4.89 0.77
CA ASN A 97 0.51 -5.97 1.40
C ASN A 97 -0.82 -5.43 1.94
N LEU A 98 -1.85 -5.50 1.13
CA LEU A 98 -3.22 -5.17 1.51
C LEU A 98 -4.10 -6.41 1.42
N ARG A 99 -5.21 -6.43 2.20
CA ARG A 99 -6.14 -7.57 2.21
C ARG A 99 -5.39 -8.89 2.39
N CYS A 100 -4.65 -9.00 3.45
CA CYS A 100 -3.82 -10.15 3.75
C CYS A 100 -4.30 -10.85 5.04
N ALA A 101 -3.76 -12.04 5.26
CA ALA A 101 -4.04 -12.86 6.44
C ALA A 101 -2.74 -13.33 7.09
N HIS A 102 -2.73 -13.37 8.42
CA HIS A 102 -1.71 -14.08 9.20
C HIS A 102 -2.31 -15.41 9.64
N LEU A 103 -1.71 -16.50 9.18
CA LEU A 103 -2.19 -17.86 9.46
C LEU A 103 -1.50 -18.44 10.68
N PHE A 104 -2.29 -18.90 11.63
CA PHE A 104 -1.85 -19.66 12.79
C PHE A 104 -2.34 -21.11 12.69
N SER A 105 -1.93 -21.97 13.59
CA SER A 105 -2.34 -23.38 13.59
C SER A 105 -3.85 -23.59 13.83
N THR A 106 -4.50 -22.66 14.51
CA THR A 106 -5.92 -22.80 14.93
C THR A 106 -6.83 -21.69 14.40
N HIS A 107 -6.26 -20.60 13.89
CA HIS A 107 -7.04 -19.44 13.44
C HIS A 107 -6.26 -18.64 12.40
N ALA A 108 -6.92 -17.68 11.77
CA ALA A 108 -6.31 -16.67 10.92
C ALA A 108 -6.72 -15.26 11.39
N THR A 109 -5.75 -14.34 11.41
CA THR A 109 -6.03 -12.91 11.59
C THR A 109 -6.08 -12.27 10.21
N LEU A 110 -7.18 -11.62 9.88
CA LEU A 110 -7.37 -10.92 8.62
C LEU A 110 -7.13 -9.43 8.81
N TYR A 111 -6.50 -8.81 7.82
CA TYR A 111 -6.18 -7.39 7.84
C TYR A 111 -6.85 -6.65 6.69
N ALA A 112 -7.57 -5.60 7.02
CA ALA A 112 -8.07 -4.61 6.08
C ALA A 112 -8.08 -3.22 6.73
N GLY A 113 -8.16 -2.19 5.91
CA GLY A 113 -8.26 -0.81 6.39
C GLY A 113 -8.81 0.12 5.32
N GLY A 114 -9.21 1.29 5.75
CA GLY A 114 -9.70 2.39 4.93
C GLY A 114 -8.94 3.68 5.16
N GLY A 115 -9.03 4.62 4.22
CA GLY A 115 -8.52 5.98 4.38
C GLY A 115 -9.59 6.87 4.98
N LEU A 116 -9.31 7.46 6.13
CA LEU A 116 -10.24 8.38 6.78
C LEU A 116 -10.04 9.80 6.26
N LEU A 117 -11.13 10.45 5.95
CA LEU A 117 -11.22 11.86 5.56
C LEU A 117 -12.00 12.65 6.62
N LYS A 118 -11.93 13.97 6.54
CA LYS A 118 -12.64 14.86 7.47
C LYS A 118 -14.15 14.57 7.56
N ASP A 119 -14.76 14.21 6.43
CA ASP A 119 -16.19 13.96 6.32
C ASP A 119 -16.55 12.46 6.36
N SER A 120 -15.59 11.59 6.70
CA SER A 120 -15.85 10.16 6.86
C SER A 120 -16.88 9.90 7.94
N GLN A 121 -17.78 8.96 7.65
CA GLN A 121 -18.82 8.52 8.58
C GLN A 121 -18.43 7.15 9.15
N LEU A 122 -18.36 7.03 10.47
CA LEU A 122 -17.86 5.84 11.16
C LEU A 122 -18.49 4.53 10.64
N ASP A 123 -19.81 4.48 10.56
CA ASP A 123 -20.52 3.28 10.13
C ASP A 123 -20.24 2.91 8.67
N ALA A 124 -20.07 3.91 7.81
CA ALA A 124 -19.73 3.70 6.40
C ALA A 124 -18.31 3.17 6.24
N GLU A 125 -17.35 3.74 6.95
CA GLU A 125 -15.94 3.30 6.93
C GLU A 125 -15.81 1.88 7.52
N TRP A 126 -16.51 1.61 8.61
CA TRP A 126 -16.57 0.27 9.19
C TRP A 126 -17.13 -0.75 8.20
N ALA A 127 -18.29 -0.47 7.60
CA ALA A 127 -18.88 -1.33 6.58
C ALA A 127 -17.96 -1.54 5.37
N GLU A 128 -17.13 -0.54 5.01
CA GLU A 128 -16.15 -0.69 3.95
C GLU A 128 -15.04 -1.67 4.34
N THR A 129 -14.50 -1.56 5.57
CA THR A 129 -13.46 -2.50 6.04
C THR A 129 -14.00 -3.92 6.12
N GLU A 130 -15.21 -4.13 6.60
CA GLU A 130 -15.88 -5.44 6.61
C GLU A 130 -15.98 -6.04 5.19
N ARG A 131 -16.42 -5.25 4.21
CA ARG A 131 -16.44 -5.68 2.80
C ARG A 131 -15.05 -6.02 2.25
N LYS A 132 -14.02 -5.29 2.67
CA LYS A 132 -12.64 -5.59 2.26
C LYS A 132 -12.12 -6.89 2.86
N LEU A 133 -12.52 -7.23 4.08
CA LEU A 133 -12.17 -8.49 4.73
C LEU A 133 -12.76 -9.72 4.00
N THR A 134 -13.93 -9.60 3.36
CA THR A 134 -14.54 -10.72 2.63
C THR A 134 -13.63 -11.27 1.54
N THR A 135 -12.80 -10.43 0.92
CA THR A 135 -11.82 -10.87 -0.09
C THR A 135 -10.90 -12.00 0.43
N MET A 136 -10.56 -11.95 1.72
CA MET A 136 -9.72 -12.98 2.35
C MET A 136 -10.55 -14.05 3.04
N SER A 137 -11.63 -13.67 3.75
CA SER A 137 -12.45 -14.64 4.50
C SER A 137 -13.11 -15.67 3.60
N ASP A 138 -13.47 -15.30 2.38
CA ASP A 138 -14.09 -16.20 1.41
C ASP A 138 -13.14 -17.33 0.95
N LEU A 139 -11.83 -17.14 1.07
CA LEU A 139 -10.84 -18.18 0.78
C LEU A 139 -10.83 -19.29 1.84
N PHE A 140 -11.41 -19.05 3.01
CA PHE A 140 -11.47 -20.01 4.13
C PHE A 140 -12.86 -20.65 4.29
N ARG A 141 -13.81 -20.30 3.42
CA ARG A 141 -15.19 -20.84 3.40
C ARG A 141 -15.35 -21.94 2.36
N ALA A 142 -14.34 -22.80 2.21
CA ALA A 142 -14.42 -23.94 1.30
C ALA A 142 -15.27 -25.10 1.90
#